data_3cd2edc0786d2a8384d37be8b12a4823
#
_entry.id   3cd2edc0786d2a8384d37be8b12a4823
#
_cell.length_a   1.000
_cell.length_b   1.000
_cell.length_c   1.000
_cell.angle_alpha   90.00
_cell.angle_beta   90.00
_cell.angle_gamma   90.00
#
_symmetry.space_group_name_H-M   'P 1'
#
loop_
_entity.id
_entity.type
_entity.pdbx_description
1 polymer ?
#
loop_
_entity_poly.entity_id
_entity_poly.type
_entity_poly.pdbx_seq_one_letter_code
_entity_poly.pdbx_strand_id
1 'polypeptide(L)'
;YVRLQAMVIAGLILLIAFPVKALDVHHDLQIILDPAENRLEGFDTITIGPAAPADVVLYLSEKATGLNLLVDDRPAPFSFENGRLHLKPVKGKASDPLRISLKYTAVFDDPVPVMPANTDNPGYGVSGTISPQGTLLLYGAGWYPHIDAERVTFSLNVEAPVGVVAVTAGRSLGHRTNGGRTFSKWAIDHPVRGLSLSAARYQVREETIGRVTAATYFLTQSADLSGPYIAATGRYLRLYESLFGPYPFDKFAVVENFFPTGYGFPSYTLLGSRVLRLPFIIDTSLGHEIAHCWWGNGVYVDSAGGNWSEGLTTYVADYLYIERESEQAAREYRRKILRNYATLVTPANDFPISRFQSRFNPVTKVNGYDKSSMVCNMLSHFIGEEAFWGARRDIYQKYHFR
;
A
#
# COMPACT_ATOMS: atom_id res chain seq x y z
N TYR A 1 35.55 46.07 -43.52
CA TYR A 1 35.30 45.15 -42.41
C TYR A 1 33.95 45.56 -41.75
N VAL A 2 32.89 44.84 -42.14
CA VAL A 2 31.55 45.03 -41.59
C VAL A 2 31.29 43.80 -40.69
N ARG A 3 31.10 44.03 -39.38
CA ARG A 3 30.67 42.98 -38.45
C ARG A 3 29.14 42.93 -38.45
N LEU A 4 28.61 41.85 -38.96
CA LEU A 4 27.19 41.50 -38.80
C LEU A 4 27.02 40.94 -37.37
N GLN A 5 26.29 41.65 -36.53
CA GLN A 5 25.78 41.13 -35.24
C GLN A 5 24.46 40.44 -35.51
N ALA A 6 24.43 39.13 -35.39
CA ALA A 6 23.19 38.35 -35.39
C ALA A 6 22.56 38.44 -33.97
N MET A 7 21.44 39.12 -33.84
CA MET A 7 20.58 39.06 -32.66
C MET A 7 19.82 37.74 -32.65
N VAL A 8 20.22 36.85 -31.76
CA VAL A 8 19.42 35.66 -31.43
C VAL A 8 18.38 36.09 -30.39
N ILE A 9 17.14 36.22 -30.82
CA ILE A 9 16.00 36.38 -29.93
C ILE A 9 15.67 34.98 -29.41
N ALA A 10 16.14 34.64 -28.21
CA ALA A 10 15.70 33.48 -27.46
C ALA A 10 14.31 33.78 -26.87
N GLY A 11 13.26 33.35 -27.54
CA GLY A 11 11.93 33.36 -27.00
C GLY A 11 11.83 32.39 -25.82
N LEU A 12 11.88 32.90 -24.59
CA LEU A 12 11.59 32.14 -23.38
C LEU A 12 10.08 31.88 -23.36
N ILE A 13 9.65 30.72 -23.85
CA ILE A 13 8.30 30.22 -23.62
C ILE A 13 8.22 29.82 -22.14
N LEU A 14 7.72 30.74 -21.32
CA LEU A 14 7.32 30.42 -19.96
C LEU A 14 6.10 29.48 -20.05
N LEU A 15 6.32 28.20 -20.00
CA LEU A 15 5.28 27.21 -19.70
C LEU A 15 4.82 27.50 -18.27
N ILE A 16 3.78 28.32 -18.12
CA ILE A 16 3.03 28.44 -16.87
C ILE A 16 2.31 27.11 -16.71
N ALA A 17 2.96 26.16 -16.06
CA ALA A 17 2.26 24.98 -15.55
C ALA A 17 1.27 25.49 -14.50
N PHE A 18 0.01 25.66 -14.88
CA PHE A 18 -1.05 25.80 -13.90
C PHE A 18 -1.01 24.53 -13.06
N PRO A 19 -0.95 24.64 -11.71
CA PRO A 19 -1.04 23.45 -10.88
C PRO A 19 -2.38 22.79 -11.21
N VAL A 20 -2.33 21.59 -11.81
CA VAL A 20 -3.51 20.75 -11.94
C VAL A 20 -3.96 20.53 -10.50
N LYS A 21 -5.17 21.03 -10.17
CA LYS A 21 -5.71 20.91 -8.82
C LYS A 21 -5.93 19.41 -8.59
N ALA A 22 -5.22 18.85 -7.60
CA ALA A 22 -5.36 17.46 -7.25
C ALA A 22 -6.84 17.10 -7.05
N LEU A 23 -7.28 15.99 -7.60
CA LEU A 23 -8.66 15.54 -7.48
C LEU A 23 -8.83 14.93 -6.09
N ASP A 24 -9.64 15.57 -5.23
CA ASP A 24 -10.00 15.04 -3.92
C ASP A 24 -11.21 14.11 -4.06
N VAL A 25 -11.08 12.87 -3.63
CA VAL A 25 -12.12 11.84 -3.68
C VAL A 25 -12.30 11.22 -2.31
N HIS A 26 -13.56 11.06 -1.89
CA HIS A 26 -13.92 10.32 -0.69
C HIS A 26 -14.92 9.21 -1.02
N HIS A 27 -14.67 8.01 -0.51
CA HIS A 27 -15.58 6.87 -0.60
C HIS A 27 -16.24 6.63 0.76
N ASP A 28 -17.57 6.54 0.78
CA ASP A 28 -18.34 6.00 1.90
C ASP A 28 -18.82 4.61 1.50
N LEU A 29 -18.02 3.60 1.83
CA LEU A 29 -18.07 2.26 1.28
C LEU A 29 -18.67 1.27 2.29
N GLN A 30 -19.72 0.57 1.89
CA GLN A 30 -20.35 -0.51 2.63
C GLN A 30 -20.19 -1.81 1.85
N ILE A 31 -19.67 -2.83 2.49
CA ILE A 31 -19.37 -4.13 1.89
C ILE A 31 -20.03 -5.23 2.71
N ILE A 32 -20.71 -6.14 2.03
CA ILE A 32 -21.25 -7.37 2.60
C ILE A 32 -20.49 -8.53 2.00
N LEU A 33 -19.84 -9.34 2.83
CA LEU A 33 -19.12 -10.55 2.42
C LEU A 33 -20.00 -11.79 2.58
N ASP A 34 -20.04 -12.59 1.52
CA ASP A 34 -20.65 -13.92 1.50
C ASP A 34 -19.59 -14.97 1.09
N PRO A 35 -18.82 -15.50 2.06
CA PRO A 35 -17.76 -16.46 1.77
C PRO A 35 -18.23 -17.80 1.22
N ALA A 36 -19.51 -18.17 1.42
CA ALA A 36 -20.05 -19.41 0.88
C ALA A 36 -20.23 -19.35 -0.65
N GLU A 37 -20.54 -18.17 -1.17
CA GLU A 37 -20.81 -17.90 -2.57
C GLU A 37 -19.65 -17.17 -3.25
N ASN A 38 -18.49 -17.01 -2.59
CA ASN A 38 -17.34 -16.22 -3.06
C ASN A 38 -17.73 -14.79 -3.47
N ARG A 39 -18.76 -14.23 -2.85
CA ARG A 39 -19.47 -13.04 -3.31
C ARG A 39 -19.29 -11.86 -2.39
N LEU A 40 -19.24 -10.68 -3.03
CA LEU A 40 -19.31 -9.38 -2.39
C LEU A 40 -20.53 -8.62 -2.91
N GLU A 41 -21.32 -8.02 -2.02
CA GLU A 41 -22.25 -6.96 -2.35
C GLU A 41 -21.68 -5.64 -1.83
N GLY A 42 -21.57 -4.64 -2.72
CA GLY A 42 -21.01 -3.34 -2.43
C GLY A 42 -22.02 -2.21 -2.64
N PHE A 43 -21.96 -1.25 -1.76
CA PHE A 43 -22.64 0.04 -1.90
C PHE A 43 -21.62 1.13 -1.58
N ASP A 44 -21.38 2.02 -2.53
CA ASP A 44 -20.41 3.09 -2.41
C ASP A 44 -21.04 4.45 -2.75
N THR A 45 -20.79 5.44 -1.89
CA THR A 45 -21.09 6.84 -2.19
C THR A 45 -19.76 7.57 -2.37
N ILE A 46 -19.44 7.87 -3.63
CA ILE A 46 -18.22 8.55 -4.05
C ILE A 46 -18.50 10.05 -4.11
N THR A 47 -17.77 10.81 -3.33
CA THR A 47 -17.80 12.29 -3.37
C THR A 47 -16.53 12.79 -4.03
N ILE A 48 -16.67 13.45 -5.18
CA ILE A 48 -15.58 14.03 -5.94
C ILE A 48 -15.64 15.55 -5.77
N GLY A 49 -14.52 16.16 -5.39
CA GLY A 49 -14.40 17.60 -5.17
C GLY A 49 -14.79 18.44 -6.40
N PRO A 50 -14.88 19.78 -6.25
CA PRO A 50 -15.39 20.68 -7.31
C PRO A 50 -14.67 20.60 -8.66
N ALA A 51 -13.46 20.03 -8.69
CA ALA A 51 -12.67 19.82 -9.90
C ALA A 51 -13.05 18.54 -10.69
N ALA A 52 -14.20 17.90 -10.36
CA ALA A 52 -14.64 16.68 -11.02
C ALA A 52 -14.63 16.81 -12.56
N PRO A 53 -14.11 15.83 -13.31
CA PRO A 53 -14.07 15.86 -14.76
C PRO A 53 -15.49 15.81 -15.38
N ALA A 54 -15.60 16.23 -16.65
CA ALA A 54 -16.87 16.14 -17.38
C ALA A 54 -17.23 14.68 -17.74
N ASP A 55 -16.22 13.86 -17.96
CA ASP A 55 -16.35 12.42 -18.16
C ASP A 55 -15.72 11.73 -16.94
N VAL A 56 -16.48 10.89 -16.23
CA VAL A 56 -16.01 10.11 -15.09
C VAL A 56 -15.88 8.66 -15.50
N VAL A 57 -14.70 8.08 -15.24
CA VAL A 57 -14.42 6.66 -15.44
C VAL A 57 -14.16 6.04 -14.08
N LEU A 58 -14.97 5.06 -13.70
CA LEU A 58 -14.77 4.24 -12.52
C LEU A 58 -14.31 2.85 -12.96
N TYR A 59 -13.34 2.29 -12.25
CA TYR A 59 -12.83 0.95 -12.50
C TYR A 59 -13.39 -0.01 -11.44
N LEU A 60 -13.92 -1.13 -11.90
CA LEU A 60 -14.53 -2.17 -11.06
C LEU A 60 -14.20 -3.53 -11.66
N SER A 61 -14.33 -4.61 -10.89
CA SER A 61 -14.16 -5.96 -11.41
C SER A 61 -15.06 -6.19 -12.64
N GLU A 62 -14.51 -6.81 -13.69
CA GLU A 62 -15.31 -7.23 -14.88
C GLU A 62 -16.44 -8.20 -14.53
N LYS A 63 -16.30 -8.92 -13.40
CA LYS A 63 -17.32 -9.81 -12.84
C LYS A 63 -18.43 -9.06 -12.09
N ALA A 64 -18.42 -7.73 -12.07
CA ALA A 64 -19.45 -6.94 -11.40
C ALA A 64 -20.78 -6.99 -12.18
N THR A 65 -21.85 -7.21 -11.44
CA THR A 65 -23.23 -7.31 -11.95
C THR A 65 -24.20 -6.55 -11.07
N GLY A 66 -25.46 -6.40 -11.51
CA GLY A 66 -26.49 -5.74 -10.71
C GLY A 66 -26.20 -4.26 -10.45
N LEU A 67 -25.49 -3.59 -11.36
CA LEU A 67 -25.10 -2.22 -11.19
C LEU A 67 -26.33 -1.29 -11.20
N ASN A 68 -26.43 -0.49 -10.15
CA ASN A 68 -27.43 0.59 -10.03
C ASN A 68 -26.71 1.87 -9.62
N LEU A 69 -26.75 2.86 -10.50
CA LEU A 69 -25.98 4.10 -10.37
C LEU A 69 -26.89 5.31 -10.27
N LEU A 70 -26.61 6.13 -9.25
CA LEU A 70 -27.25 7.43 -9.06
C LEU A 70 -26.18 8.53 -9.11
N VAL A 71 -26.52 9.68 -9.68
CA VAL A 71 -25.75 10.92 -9.59
C VAL A 71 -26.63 11.94 -8.90
N ASP A 72 -26.17 12.52 -7.80
CA ASP A 72 -26.92 13.45 -6.95
C ASP A 72 -28.33 12.90 -6.65
N ASP A 73 -28.38 11.64 -6.21
CA ASP A 73 -29.58 10.88 -5.84
C ASP A 73 -30.60 10.65 -7.00
N ARG A 74 -30.16 10.83 -8.25
CA ARG A 74 -31.00 10.57 -9.45
C ARG A 74 -30.40 9.51 -10.34
N PRO A 75 -31.19 8.57 -10.90
CA PRO A 75 -30.69 7.62 -11.87
C PRO A 75 -29.97 8.32 -13.03
N ALA A 76 -28.78 7.85 -13.36
CA ALA A 76 -27.98 8.42 -14.44
C ALA A 76 -27.59 7.32 -15.44
N PRO A 77 -27.58 7.64 -16.76
CA PRO A 77 -27.12 6.70 -17.77
C PRO A 77 -25.61 6.47 -17.66
N PHE A 78 -25.20 5.22 -17.81
CA PHE A 78 -23.80 4.82 -17.84
C PHE A 78 -23.61 3.64 -18.82
N SER A 79 -22.37 3.40 -19.21
CA SER A 79 -21.96 2.15 -19.86
C SER A 79 -20.95 1.43 -18.97
N PHE A 80 -20.99 0.10 -19.00
CA PHE A 80 -20.02 -0.74 -18.27
C PHE A 80 -19.49 -1.84 -19.19
N GLU A 81 -18.19 -1.77 -19.49
CA GLU A 81 -17.50 -2.72 -20.37
C GLU A 81 -16.06 -2.92 -19.88
N ASN A 82 -15.61 -4.19 -19.85
CA ASN A 82 -14.23 -4.55 -19.47
C ASN A 82 -13.76 -3.88 -18.16
N GLY A 83 -14.63 -3.91 -17.14
CA GLY A 83 -14.33 -3.35 -15.83
C GLY A 83 -14.32 -1.82 -15.76
N ARG A 84 -14.72 -1.13 -16.83
CA ARG A 84 -14.80 0.34 -16.90
C ARG A 84 -16.25 0.79 -16.95
N LEU A 85 -16.62 1.59 -15.97
CA LEU A 85 -17.91 2.26 -15.91
C LEU A 85 -17.71 3.71 -16.33
N HIS A 86 -18.35 4.09 -17.46
CA HIS A 86 -18.29 5.45 -18.00
C HIS A 86 -19.60 6.16 -17.75
N LEU A 87 -19.52 7.36 -17.20
CA LEU A 87 -20.67 8.23 -17.02
C LEU A 87 -20.32 9.68 -17.37
N LYS A 88 -21.34 10.41 -17.89
CA LYS A 88 -21.28 11.83 -18.16
C LYS A 88 -22.24 12.54 -17.21
N PRO A 89 -21.83 12.88 -16.00
CA PRO A 89 -22.73 13.48 -15.03
C PRO A 89 -23.17 14.88 -15.50
N VAL A 90 -24.46 15.16 -15.35
CA VAL A 90 -24.95 16.51 -15.48
C VAL A 90 -24.53 17.27 -14.23
N LYS A 91 -23.56 18.15 -14.35
CA LYS A 91 -23.08 18.95 -13.22
C LYS A 91 -24.11 19.97 -12.81
N GLY A 92 -24.27 20.15 -11.49
CA GLY A 92 -24.87 21.35 -10.89
C GLY A 92 -23.98 22.59 -11.08
N LYS A 93 -23.84 23.45 -10.09
CA LYS A 93 -22.91 24.56 -10.14
C LYS A 93 -21.46 24.03 -10.14
N ALA A 94 -20.56 24.72 -10.83
CA ALA A 94 -19.14 24.30 -10.92
C ALA A 94 -18.42 24.26 -9.55
N SER A 95 -18.99 24.86 -8.52
CA SER A 95 -18.49 24.86 -7.14
C SER A 95 -18.92 23.64 -6.32
N ASP A 96 -19.92 22.88 -6.78
CA ASP A 96 -20.51 21.81 -5.99
C ASP A 96 -19.73 20.50 -6.19
N PRO A 97 -19.52 19.70 -5.14
CA PRO A 97 -18.96 18.37 -5.28
C PRO A 97 -19.92 17.47 -6.07
N LEU A 98 -19.37 16.56 -6.85
CA LEU A 98 -20.15 15.54 -7.55
C LEU A 98 -20.32 14.33 -6.64
N ARG A 99 -21.54 13.86 -6.46
CA ARG A 99 -21.86 12.67 -5.66
C ARG A 99 -22.38 11.54 -6.56
N ILE A 100 -21.71 10.39 -6.51
CA ILE A 100 -22.06 9.21 -7.26
C ILE A 100 -22.33 8.08 -6.26
N SER A 101 -23.54 7.49 -6.30
CA SER A 101 -23.85 6.30 -5.51
C SER A 101 -23.97 5.11 -6.43
N LEU A 102 -23.24 4.03 -6.12
CA LEU A 102 -23.21 2.80 -6.91
C LEU A 102 -23.49 1.59 -6.02
N LYS A 103 -24.51 0.80 -6.37
CA LYS A 103 -24.74 -0.54 -5.85
C LYS A 103 -24.27 -1.56 -6.88
N TYR A 104 -23.63 -2.65 -6.43
CA TYR A 104 -23.11 -3.72 -7.30
C TYR A 104 -22.95 -5.02 -6.53
N THR A 105 -22.78 -6.11 -7.26
CA THR A 105 -22.39 -7.42 -6.73
C THR A 105 -21.26 -7.97 -7.59
N ALA A 106 -20.24 -8.61 -6.99
CA ALA A 106 -19.17 -9.25 -7.73
C ALA A 106 -18.70 -10.54 -7.07
N VAL A 107 -18.17 -11.47 -7.86
CA VAL A 107 -17.58 -12.74 -7.40
C VAL A 107 -16.07 -12.63 -7.41
N PHE A 108 -15.42 -13.11 -6.33
CA PHE A 108 -13.97 -13.15 -6.17
C PHE A 108 -13.55 -14.56 -5.77
N ASP A 109 -13.12 -15.33 -6.74
CA ASP A 109 -12.88 -16.76 -6.65
C ASP A 109 -11.50 -17.19 -7.19
N ASP A 110 -10.52 -16.27 -7.13
CA ASP A 110 -9.16 -16.60 -7.53
C ASP A 110 -8.66 -17.84 -6.77
N PRO A 111 -8.08 -18.83 -7.48
CA PRO A 111 -7.61 -20.06 -6.85
C PRO A 111 -6.45 -19.78 -5.92
N VAL A 112 -6.59 -20.23 -4.68
CA VAL A 112 -5.56 -20.10 -3.66
C VAL A 112 -4.56 -21.25 -3.76
N PRO A 113 -3.24 -20.98 -3.86
CA PRO A 113 -2.23 -22.02 -3.98
C PRO A 113 -2.10 -22.85 -2.69
N VAL A 114 -2.02 -24.15 -2.83
CA VAL A 114 -1.88 -25.11 -1.72
C VAL A 114 -0.41 -25.29 -1.28
N MET A 115 0.53 -25.07 -2.19
CA MET A 115 1.97 -25.27 -1.95
C MET A 115 2.69 -23.95 -1.68
N PRO A 116 3.77 -23.97 -0.86
CA PRO A 116 4.65 -22.82 -0.75
C PRO A 116 5.28 -22.63 -2.10
N ALA A 117 4.76 -21.72 -2.84
CA ALA A 117 5.28 -21.39 -4.13
C ALA A 117 6.44 -20.40 -4.01
N ASN A 118 6.83 -19.95 -5.10
CA ASN A 118 7.85 -19.04 -5.48
C ASN A 118 7.99 -17.85 -4.52
N THR A 119 9.11 -17.75 -3.85
CA THR A 119 9.46 -16.60 -3.00
C THR A 119 9.58 -15.29 -3.80
N ASP A 120 9.62 -15.38 -5.12
CA ASP A 120 9.77 -14.23 -6.01
C ASP A 120 8.41 -13.64 -6.46
N ASN A 121 7.30 -14.35 -6.22
CA ASN A 121 5.95 -13.83 -6.42
C ASN A 121 5.08 -14.05 -5.18
N PRO A 122 5.09 -13.15 -4.21
CA PRO A 122 4.36 -13.30 -2.96
C PRO A 122 2.83 -13.31 -3.11
N GLY A 123 2.31 -12.88 -4.25
CA GLY A 123 0.86 -12.85 -4.53
C GLY A 123 0.32 -14.10 -5.19
N TYR A 124 1.17 -14.93 -5.77
CA TYR A 124 0.79 -16.16 -6.48
C TYR A 124 -0.30 -16.00 -7.54
N GLY A 125 -0.48 -14.78 -8.05
CA GLY A 125 -1.57 -14.47 -8.98
C GLY A 125 -2.94 -14.27 -8.32
N VAL A 126 -3.05 -14.34 -7.00
CA VAL A 126 -4.30 -14.07 -6.27
C VAL A 126 -4.46 -12.57 -6.11
N SER A 127 -5.47 -12.01 -6.75
CA SER A 127 -5.85 -10.61 -6.62
C SER A 127 -7.11 -10.43 -5.77
N GLY A 128 -8.08 -11.34 -5.93
CA GLY A 128 -9.34 -11.30 -5.22
C GLY A 128 -9.88 -12.70 -4.93
N THR A 129 -9.97 -13.07 -3.66
CA THR A 129 -10.60 -14.30 -3.20
C THR A 129 -11.43 -14.06 -1.96
N ILE A 130 -12.65 -14.58 -1.96
CA ILE A 130 -13.56 -14.63 -0.81
C ILE A 130 -13.92 -16.08 -0.60
N SER A 131 -13.58 -16.64 0.56
CA SER A 131 -13.81 -18.05 0.85
C SER A 131 -14.07 -18.29 2.34
N PRO A 132 -14.59 -19.47 2.74
CA PRO A 132 -14.75 -19.82 4.15
C PRO A 132 -13.46 -19.79 4.96
N GLN A 133 -12.29 -19.95 4.33
CA GLN A 133 -10.97 -19.88 4.96
C GLN A 133 -10.56 -18.43 5.26
N GLY A 134 -10.96 -17.50 4.41
CA GLY A 134 -10.64 -16.09 4.53
C GLY A 134 -10.90 -15.31 3.24
N THR A 135 -10.72 -14.02 3.33
CA THR A 135 -10.88 -13.07 2.23
C THR A 135 -9.57 -12.31 2.05
N LEU A 136 -9.12 -12.19 0.81
CA LEU A 136 -8.11 -11.24 0.36
C LEU A 136 -8.63 -10.53 -0.88
N LEU A 137 -8.73 -9.20 -0.81
CA LEU A 137 -9.09 -8.34 -1.94
C LEU A 137 -8.02 -7.28 -2.07
N LEU A 138 -7.18 -7.39 -3.08
CA LEU A 138 -6.19 -6.38 -3.41
C LEU A 138 -6.86 -5.26 -4.21
N TYR A 139 -6.28 -4.06 -4.16
CA TYR A 139 -6.74 -2.91 -4.94
C TYR A 139 -6.99 -3.26 -6.42
N GLY A 140 -6.05 -3.99 -7.03
CA GLY A 140 -6.13 -4.41 -8.44
C GLY A 140 -7.25 -5.39 -8.78
N ALA A 141 -7.92 -6.00 -7.78
CA ALA A 141 -9.08 -6.86 -8.02
C ALA A 141 -10.34 -6.09 -8.43
N GLY A 142 -10.36 -4.77 -8.26
CA GLY A 142 -11.53 -3.96 -8.57
C GLY A 142 -12.73 -4.29 -7.68
N TRP A 143 -12.51 -4.56 -6.40
CA TRP A 143 -13.57 -4.96 -5.46
C TRP A 143 -14.44 -3.79 -4.99
N TYR A 144 -14.04 -2.57 -5.28
CA TYR A 144 -14.84 -1.35 -5.14
C TYR A 144 -14.62 -0.45 -6.35
N PRO A 145 -15.56 0.44 -6.69
CA PRO A 145 -15.40 1.36 -7.81
C PRO A 145 -14.32 2.39 -7.48
N HIS A 146 -13.20 2.36 -8.17
CA HIS A 146 -12.14 3.33 -7.96
C HIS A 146 -11.99 4.28 -9.14
N ILE A 147 -11.51 5.46 -8.84
CA ILE A 147 -11.18 6.51 -9.81
C ILE A 147 -9.68 6.79 -9.73
N ASP A 148 -9.07 7.07 -10.86
CA ASP A 148 -7.68 7.51 -10.89
C ASP A 148 -7.59 8.95 -10.34
N ALA A 149 -7.18 9.05 -9.09
CA ALA A 149 -7.09 10.30 -8.35
C ALA A 149 -5.90 10.28 -7.40
N GLU A 150 -5.31 11.47 -7.18
CA GLU A 150 -4.11 11.60 -6.33
C GLU A 150 -4.43 11.50 -4.83
N ARG A 151 -5.64 11.89 -4.42
CA ARG A 151 -6.04 11.99 -3.01
C ARG A 151 -7.35 11.28 -2.78
N VAL A 152 -7.25 10.03 -2.33
CA VAL A 152 -8.43 9.19 -2.06
C VAL A 152 -8.47 8.83 -0.58
N THR A 153 -9.59 9.13 0.06
CA THR A 153 -9.88 8.78 1.46
C THR A 153 -11.11 7.90 1.53
N PHE A 154 -11.31 7.20 2.67
CA PHE A 154 -12.38 6.22 2.80
C PHE A 154 -13.00 6.23 4.20
N SER A 155 -14.33 6.07 4.24
CA SER A 155 -15.08 5.48 5.34
C SER A 155 -15.51 4.08 4.90
N LEU A 156 -15.15 3.04 5.65
CA LEU A 156 -15.47 1.66 5.27
C LEU A 156 -16.23 0.94 6.39
N ASN A 157 -17.33 0.31 6.02
CA ASN A 157 -18.06 -0.62 6.87
C ASN A 157 -18.15 -1.99 6.19
N VAL A 158 -17.61 -3.01 6.83
CA VAL A 158 -17.64 -4.38 6.31
C VAL A 158 -18.55 -5.22 7.21
N GLU A 159 -19.58 -5.80 6.61
CA GLU A 159 -20.44 -6.80 7.19
C GLU A 159 -20.03 -8.19 6.72
N ALA A 160 -19.79 -9.12 7.65
CA ALA A 160 -19.33 -10.47 7.37
C ALA A 160 -20.07 -11.49 8.25
N PRO A 161 -20.00 -12.79 7.99
CA PRO A 161 -20.52 -13.82 8.90
C PRO A 161 -19.97 -13.66 10.32
N VAL A 162 -20.73 -14.10 11.32
CA VAL A 162 -20.35 -14.00 12.72
C VAL A 162 -18.94 -14.54 12.98
N GLY A 163 -18.13 -13.74 13.69
CA GLY A 163 -16.73 -14.07 14.04
C GLY A 163 -15.72 -13.78 12.93
N VAL A 164 -16.13 -13.37 11.73
CA VAL A 164 -15.23 -12.91 10.66
C VAL A 164 -14.97 -11.42 10.83
N VAL A 165 -13.75 -11.05 11.15
CA VAL A 165 -13.30 -9.66 11.34
C VAL A 165 -12.56 -9.22 10.09
N ALA A 166 -12.92 -8.06 9.57
CA ALA A 166 -12.25 -7.45 8.42
C ALA A 166 -11.21 -6.42 8.87
N VAL A 167 -10.08 -6.36 8.17
CA VAL A 167 -8.97 -5.44 8.42
C VAL A 167 -8.49 -4.80 7.11
N THR A 168 -8.18 -3.52 7.20
CA THR A 168 -7.67 -2.71 6.09
C THR A 168 -6.71 -1.62 6.60
N ALA A 169 -6.25 -0.74 5.72
CA ALA A 169 -5.51 0.47 6.07
C ALA A 169 -6.32 1.41 6.99
N GLY A 170 -5.62 2.37 7.59
CA GLY A 170 -6.22 3.42 8.41
C GLY A 170 -6.54 3.01 9.85
N ARG A 171 -7.42 3.77 10.49
CA ARG A 171 -7.80 3.66 11.90
C ARG A 171 -9.03 2.76 12.07
N SER A 172 -8.94 1.80 12.98
CA SER A 172 -10.09 0.99 13.39
C SER A 172 -11.08 1.84 14.20
N LEU A 173 -12.35 1.77 13.83
CA LEU A 173 -13.46 2.31 14.60
C LEU A 173 -14.16 1.20 15.41
N GLY A 174 -13.51 0.04 15.47
CA GLY A 174 -13.97 -1.13 16.19
C GLY A 174 -14.72 -2.14 15.34
N HIS A 175 -14.93 -3.32 15.93
CA HIS A 175 -15.77 -4.36 15.36
C HIS A 175 -16.81 -4.81 16.41
N ARG A 176 -17.99 -5.18 15.94
CA ARG A 176 -19.08 -5.64 16.79
C ARG A 176 -19.89 -6.74 16.13
N THR A 177 -20.41 -7.65 16.92
CA THR A 177 -21.34 -8.68 16.44
C THR A 177 -22.77 -8.29 16.80
N ASN A 178 -23.65 -8.35 15.83
CA ASN A 178 -25.09 -8.14 16.00
C ASN A 178 -25.88 -8.96 14.98
N GLY A 179 -27.00 -9.55 15.36
CA GLY A 179 -27.89 -10.28 14.44
C GLY A 179 -27.23 -11.42 13.67
N GLY A 180 -26.23 -12.13 14.25
CA GLY A 180 -25.52 -13.21 13.57
C GLY A 180 -24.48 -12.74 12.53
N ARG A 181 -24.17 -11.43 12.49
CA ARG A 181 -23.18 -10.81 11.60
C ARG A 181 -22.13 -10.05 12.42
N THR A 182 -20.92 -9.94 11.89
CA THR A 182 -19.85 -9.10 12.43
C THR A 182 -19.67 -7.88 11.53
N PHE A 183 -19.62 -6.71 12.14
CA PHE A 183 -19.42 -5.42 11.48
C PHE A 183 -18.05 -4.88 11.87
N SER A 184 -17.19 -4.59 10.90
CA SER A 184 -15.89 -3.97 11.11
C SER A 184 -15.89 -2.58 10.45
N LYS A 185 -15.54 -1.53 11.21
CA LYS A 185 -15.57 -0.13 10.74
C LYS A 185 -14.19 0.48 10.73
N TRP A 186 -13.90 1.23 9.66
CA TRP A 186 -12.59 1.82 9.39
C TRP A 186 -12.73 3.26 8.89
N ALA A 187 -11.78 4.11 9.29
CA ALA A 187 -11.58 5.45 8.73
C ALA A 187 -10.17 5.56 8.15
N ILE A 188 -10.10 5.95 6.89
CA ILE A 188 -8.84 6.18 6.17
C ILE A 188 -8.81 7.67 5.82
N ASP A 189 -8.34 8.46 6.78
CA ASP A 189 -8.34 9.93 6.73
C ASP A 189 -7.15 10.49 5.95
N HIS A 190 -6.13 9.68 5.71
CA HIS A 190 -4.96 10.03 4.90
C HIS A 190 -5.15 9.52 3.47
N PRO A 191 -4.72 10.27 2.45
CA PRO A 191 -4.78 9.79 1.08
C PRO A 191 -4.04 8.47 0.91
N VAL A 192 -4.66 7.53 0.22
CA VAL A 192 -4.03 6.25 -0.16
C VAL A 192 -4.23 6.02 -1.66
N ARG A 193 -3.28 5.34 -2.30
CA ARG A 193 -3.37 5.04 -3.75
C ARG A 193 -4.36 3.95 -4.09
N GLY A 194 -4.79 3.18 -3.09
CA GLY A 194 -5.75 2.11 -3.24
C GLY A 194 -5.98 1.39 -1.92
N LEU A 195 -7.10 0.70 -1.81
CA LEU A 195 -7.52 0.01 -0.61
C LEU A 195 -7.51 -1.50 -0.85
N SER A 196 -6.86 -2.23 0.04
CA SER A 196 -6.90 -3.70 0.11
C SER A 196 -7.64 -4.13 1.37
N LEU A 197 -8.31 -5.27 1.32
CA LEU A 197 -9.11 -5.80 2.42
C LEU A 197 -8.71 -7.24 2.71
N SER A 198 -8.51 -7.56 3.97
CA SER A 198 -8.38 -8.94 4.46
C SER A 198 -9.46 -9.22 5.49
N ALA A 199 -10.04 -10.43 5.50
CA ALA A 199 -10.99 -10.82 6.52
C ALA A 199 -10.89 -12.32 6.82
N ALA A 200 -10.94 -12.67 8.09
CA ALA A 200 -10.99 -14.06 8.55
C ALA A 200 -11.50 -14.15 9.99
N ARG A 201 -11.55 -15.36 10.54
CA ARG A 201 -11.86 -15.57 11.98
C ARG A 201 -10.64 -15.26 12.83
N TYR A 202 -10.31 -13.96 12.90
CA TYR A 202 -9.15 -13.49 13.64
C TYR A 202 -9.36 -13.45 15.14
N GLN A 203 -8.32 -13.85 15.89
CA GLN A 203 -8.08 -13.45 17.27
C GLN A 203 -7.35 -12.09 17.21
N VAL A 204 -8.01 -11.05 17.67
CA VAL A 204 -7.48 -9.68 17.62
C VAL A 204 -6.85 -9.34 18.96
N ARG A 205 -5.61 -8.86 18.95
CA ARG A 205 -4.95 -8.28 20.11
C ARG A 205 -4.39 -6.92 19.74
N GLU A 206 -4.62 -5.93 20.61
CA GLU A 206 -4.20 -4.55 20.41
C GLU A 206 -3.51 -4.03 21.66
N GLU A 207 -2.46 -3.24 21.47
CA GLU A 207 -1.76 -2.51 22.52
C GLU A 207 -1.43 -1.11 22.03
N THR A 208 -1.60 -0.09 22.90
CA THR A 208 -1.24 1.29 22.58
C THR A 208 0.25 1.53 22.87
N ILE A 209 0.99 1.97 21.87
CA ILE A 209 2.41 2.30 21.93
C ILE A 209 2.58 3.78 21.55
N GLY A 210 2.75 4.64 22.57
CA GLY A 210 2.69 6.09 22.36
C GLY A 210 1.31 6.51 21.85
N ARG A 211 1.25 7.03 20.63
CA ARG A 211 -0.02 7.39 19.94
C ARG A 211 -0.51 6.34 18.95
N VAL A 212 0.25 5.27 18.75
CA VAL A 212 -0.01 4.25 17.71
C VAL A 212 -0.63 3.01 18.34
N THR A 213 -1.68 2.48 17.75
CA THR A 213 -2.21 1.16 18.09
C THR A 213 -1.41 0.09 17.36
N ALA A 214 -0.63 -0.72 18.07
CA ALA A 214 -0.02 -1.93 17.54
C ALA A 214 -1.00 -3.08 17.68
N ALA A 215 -1.32 -3.75 16.56
CA ALA A 215 -2.35 -4.78 16.54
C ALA A 215 -1.86 -6.06 15.83
N THR A 216 -2.43 -7.19 16.25
CA THR A 216 -2.31 -8.46 15.52
C THR A 216 -3.70 -9.00 15.21
N TYR A 217 -3.87 -9.47 13.99
CA TYR A 217 -5.07 -10.16 13.52
C TYR A 217 -4.64 -11.56 13.12
N PHE A 218 -4.63 -12.49 14.07
CA PHE A 218 -4.08 -13.83 13.87
C PHE A 218 -5.18 -14.87 13.90
N LEU A 219 -5.02 -15.93 13.13
CA LEU A 219 -5.86 -17.11 13.22
C LEU A 219 -5.61 -17.81 14.57
N THR A 220 -6.58 -18.58 15.04
CA THR A 220 -6.54 -19.18 16.38
C THR A 220 -5.26 -19.96 16.67
N GLN A 221 -4.73 -20.68 15.67
CA GLN A 221 -3.49 -21.46 15.82
C GLN A 221 -2.21 -20.62 15.93
N SER A 222 -2.28 -19.32 15.69
CA SER A 222 -1.14 -18.39 15.77
C SER A 222 -1.30 -17.32 16.85
N ALA A 223 -2.34 -17.37 17.65
CA ALA A 223 -2.66 -16.36 18.65
C ALA A 223 -1.57 -16.17 19.71
N ASP A 224 -0.79 -17.21 19.99
CA ASP A 224 0.37 -17.20 20.90
C ASP A 224 1.50 -16.28 20.42
N LEU A 225 1.59 -16.03 19.12
CA LEU A 225 2.61 -15.15 18.53
C LEU A 225 2.28 -13.66 18.69
N SER A 226 1.06 -13.30 19.10
CA SER A 226 0.63 -11.89 19.17
C SER A 226 1.53 -11.03 20.06
N GLY A 227 1.88 -11.51 21.26
CA GLY A 227 2.76 -10.77 22.19
C GLY A 227 4.13 -10.41 21.59
N PRO A 228 4.89 -11.39 21.10
CA PRO A 228 6.17 -11.15 20.42
C PRO A 228 6.08 -10.15 19.25
N TYR A 229 5.06 -10.26 18.39
CA TYR A 229 4.87 -9.35 17.25
C TYR A 229 4.54 -7.92 17.70
N ILE A 230 3.67 -7.73 18.69
CA ILE A 230 3.35 -6.41 19.24
C ILE A 230 4.58 -5.76 19.88
N ALA A 231 5.33 -6.53 20.68
CA ALA A 231 6.55 -6.04 21.33
C ALA A 231 7.60 -5.60 20.28
N ALA A 232 7.77 -6.39 19.23
CA ALA A 232 8.68 -6.06 18.13
C ALA A 232 8.21 -4.82 17.37
N THR A 233 6.92 -4.72 17.03
CA THR A 233 6.33 -3.53 16.42
C THR A 233 6.66 -2.27 17.22
N GLY A 234 6.52 -2.34 18.55
CA GLY A 234 6.87 -1.22 19.42
C GLY A 234 8.35 -0.84 19.38
N ARG A 235 9.26 -1.81 19.29
CA ARG A 235 10.70 -1.53 19.13
C ARG A 235 10.99 -0.80 17.82
N TYR A 236 10.41 -1.27 16.71
CA TYR A 236 10.62 -0.66 15.38
C TYR A 236 9.99 0.71 15.25
N LEU A 237 8.79 0.92 15.77
CA LEU A 237 8.15 2.24 15.78
C LEU A 237 9.04 3.25 16.49
N ARG A 238 9.51 2.96 17.71
CA ARG A 238 10.43 3.87 18.44
C ARG A 238 11.73 4.15 17.69
N LEU A 239 12.32 3.11 17.08
CA LEU A 239 13.54 3.26 16.29
C LEU A 239 13.31 4.21 15.10
N TYR A 240 12.29 3.96 14.29
CA TYR A 240 12.05 4.73 13.07
C TYR A 240 11.53 6.14 13.35
N GLU A 241 10.74 6.32 14.42
CA GLU A 241 10.38 7.66 14.87
C GLU A 241 11.60 8.50 15.26
N SER A 242 12.62 7.90 15.86
CA SER A 242 13.89 8.58 16.18
C SER A 242 14.70 8.95 14.94
N LEU A 243 14.59 8.18 13.85
CA LEU A 243 15.34 8.38 12.61
C LEU A 243 14.63 9.32 11.64
N PHE A 244 13.30 9.19 11.49
CA PHE A 244 12.53 9.84 10.42
C PHE A 244 11.52 10.86 10.91
N GLY A 245 11.15 10.84 12.19
CA GLY A 245 10.06 11.61 12.75
C GLY A 245 8.80 10.75 12.98
N PRO A 246 7.68 11.39 13.39
CA PRO A 246 6.47 10.70 13.84
C PRO A 246 5.97 9.67 12.83
N TYR A 247 5.49 8.52 13.32
CA TYR A 247 4.82 7.50 12.49
C TYR A 247 3.59 8.11 11.79
N PRO A 248 3.40 7.88 10.48
CA PRO A 248 2.37 8.61 9.71
C PRO A 248 0.92 8.19 9.99
N PHE A 249 0.69 7.02 10.62
CA PHE A 249 -0.65 6.47 10.80
C PHE A 249 -1.01 6.33 12.29
N ASP A 250 -2.28 6.03 12.59
CA ASP A 250 -2.75 5.79 13.97
C ASP A 250 -2.56 4.34 14.42
N LYS A 251 -2.34 3.42 13.46
CA LYS A 251 -2.22 1.98 13.70
C LYS A 251 -1.08 1.38 12.89
N PHE A 252 -0.43 0.33 13.46
CA PHE A 252 0.26 -0.69 12.67
C PHE A 252 -0.25 -2.07 13.06
N ALA A 253 -0.69 -2.86 12.08
CA ALA A 253 -1.18 -4.21 12.31
C ALA A 253 -0.34 -5.26 11.57
N VAL A 254 -0.11 -6.38 12.24
CA VAL A 254 0.35 -7.61 11.58
C VAL A 254 -0.85 -8.53 11.39
N VAL A 255 -1.12 -8.87 10.14
CA VAL A 255 -2.30 -9.63 9.75
C VAL A 255 -1.87 -10.97 9.18
N GLU A 256 -2.46 -12.04 9.69
CA GLU A 256 -2.20 -13.39 9.17
C GLU A 256 -3.07 -13.67 7.96
N ASN A 257 -2.43 -14.14 6.88
CA ASN A 257 -3.15 -14.64 5.71
C ASN A 257 -3.21 -16.16 5.71
N PHE A 258 -4.32 -16.71 5.24
CA PHE A 258 -4.60 -18.15 5.19
C PHE A 258 -3.81 -18.91 4.13
N PHE A 259 -3.07 -18.22 3.26
CA PHE A 259 -2.13 -18.80 2.31
C PHE A 259 -0.79 -18.04 2.34
N PRO A 260 0.31 -18.64 1.81
CA PRO A 260 1.63 -18.00 1.85
C PRO A 260 1.64 -16.68 1.07
N THR A 261 1.88 -15.58 1.75
CA THR A 261 2.03 -14.25 1.14
C THR A 261 2.96 -13.37 1.97
N GLY A 262 3.38 -12.24 1.38
CA GLY A 262 4.04 -11.14 2.07
C GLY A 262 3.68 -9.83 1.36
N TYR A 263 2.91 -8.96 2.01
CA TYR A 263 2.53 -7.65 1.50
C TYR A 263 2.66 -6.57 2.57
N GLY A 264 3.26 -5.43 2.21
CA GLY A 264 3.21 -4.19 2.99
C GLY A 264 2.12 -3.26 2.45
N PHE A 265 1.21 -2.84 3.33
CA PHE A 265 0.15 -1.89 3.03
C PHE A 265 0.27 -0.67 3.95
N PRO A 266 -0.36 0.46 3.62
CA PRO A 266 -0.45 1.56 4.56
C PRO A 266 -1.00 1.10 5.91
N SER A 267 -0.19 1.23 6.98
CA SER A 267 -0.55 0.89 8.36
C SER A 267 -0.76 -0.60 8.69
N TYR A 268 -0.43 -1.53 7.81
CA TYR A 268 -0.40 -2.96 8.14
C TYR A 268 0.45 -3.80 7.18
N THR A 269 0.87 -4.97 7.63
CA THR A 269 1.49 -6.00 6.80
C THR A 269 0.66 -7.28 6.82
N LEU A 270 0.60 -7.98 5.69
CA LEU A 270 -0.09 -9.25 5.54
C LEU A 270 0.94 -10.36 5.34
N LEU A 271 1.00 -11.30 6.27
CA LEU A 271 1.97 -12.39 6.27
C LEU A 271 1.26 -13.75 6.31
N GLY A 272 1.65 -14.65 5.43
CA GLY A 272 1.10 -16.01 5.43
C GLY A 272 1.42 -16.77 6.72
N SER A 273 0.53 -17.67 7.14
CA SER A 273 0.63 -18.44 8.40
C SER A 273 1.98 -19.12 8.60
N ARG A 274 2.62 -19.62 7.54
CA ARG A 274 3.94 -20.26 7.61
C ARG A 274 5.05 -19.22 7.78
N VAL A 275 4.91 -18.05 7.17
CA VAL A 275 5.88 -16.95 7.24
C VAL A 275 5.95 -16.41 8.66
N LEU A 276 4.81 -16.20 9.31
CA LEU A 276 4.72 -15.74 10.70
C LEU A 276 5.53 -16.61 11.69
N ARG A 277 5.71 -17.89 11.39
CA ARG A 277 6.41 -18.84 12.28
C ARG A 277 7.91 -18.95 12.03
N LEU A 278 8.43 -18.28 11.01
CA LEU A 278 9.86 -18.28 10.73
C LEU A 278 10.58 -17.41 11.79
N PRO A 279 11.61 -17.95 12.45
CA PRO A 279 12.19 -17.32 13.65
C PRO A 279 12.82 -15.95 13.37
N PHE A 280 13.20 -15.67 12.13
CA PHE A 280 13.86 -14.41 11.75
C PHE A 280 12.89 -13.30 11.33
N ILE A 281 11.61 -13.58 11.08
CA ILE A 281 10.66 -12.59 10.54
C ILE A 281 10.46 -11.40 11.50
N ILE A 282 10.38 -11.68 12.79
CA ILE A 282 10.19 -10.65 13.82
C ILE A 282 11.39 -9.70 13.88
N ASP A 283 12.60 -10.23 13.64
CA ASP A 283 13.85 -9.48 13.80
C ASP A 283 14.39 -8.90 12.48
N THR A 284 13.75 -9.20 11.34
CA THR A 284 14.16 -8.70 10.01
C THR A 284 12.97 -8.13 9.23
N SER A 285 12.18 -8.97 8.57
CA SER A 285 11.14 -8.56 7.62
C SER A 285 10.07 -7.67 8.25
N LEU A 286 9.72 -7.87 9.53
CA LEU A 286 8.74 -7.01 10.20
C LEU A 286 9.21 -5.56 10.23
N GLY A 287 10.48 -5.31 10.54
CA GLY A 287 11.06 -3.97 10.51
C GLY A 287 11.05 -3.35 9.13
N HIS A 288 11.31 -4.15 8.08
CA HIS A 288 11.23 -3.73 6.68
C HIS A 288 9.81 -3.24 6.33
N GLU A 289 8.79 -4.03 6.64
CA GLU A 289 7.40 -3.68 6.37
C GLU A 289 6.92 -2.44 7.17
N ILE A 290 7.41 -2.29 8.42
CA ILE A 290 7.11 -1.08 9.22
C ILE A 290 7.78 0.15 8.61
N ALA A 291 9.02 0.05 8.13
CA ALA A 291 9.73 1.16 7.48
C ALA A 291 9.01 1.65 6.21
N HIS A 292 8.34 0.75 5.48
CA HIS A 292 7.50 1.12 4.34
C HIS A 292 6.36 2.06 4.70
N CYS A 293 5.93 2.15 5.96
CA CYS A 293 4.93 3.14 6.37
C CYS A 293 5.43 4.58 6.22
N TRP A 294 6.74 4.83 6.37
CA TRP A 294 7.34 6.13 6.04
C TRP A 294 7.71 6.22 4.56
N TRP A 295 8.30 5.15 3.98
CA TRP A 295 8.92 5.15 2.66
C TRP A 295 8.17 4.23 1.69
N GLY A 296 7.35 4.81 0.85
CA GLY A 296 6.44 4.13 -0.07
C GLY A 296 4.96 4.40 0.25
N ASN A 297 4.57 4.32 1.53
CA ASN A 297 3.20 4.58 1.98
C ASN A 297 3.02 5.96 2.64
N GLY A 298 4.06 6.51 3.25
CA GLY A 298 4.07 7.86 3.81
C GLY A 298 4.60 8.90 2.82
N VAL A 299 5.77 8.66 2.23
CA VAL A 299 6.28 9.40 1.07
C VAL A 299 6.11 8.51 -0.15
N TYR A 300 5.30 8.94 -1.12
CA TYR A 300 4.93 8.10 -2.25
C TYR A 300 6.06 7.93 -3.26
N VAL A 301 6.10 6.76 -3.86
CA VAL A 301 7.01 6.48 -4.97
C VAL A 301 6.39 7.03 -6.27
N ASP A 302 7.13 7.87 -6.97
CA ASP A 302 6.85 8.16 -8.37
C ASP A 302 7.44 7.04 -9.23
N SER A 303 6.58 6.25 -9.85
CA SER A 303 6.98 5.12 -10.69
C SER A 303 7.84 5.51 -11.88
N ALA A 304 7.74 6.75 -12.37
CA ALA A 304 8.60 7.27 -13.44
C ALA A 304 10.07 7.39 -13.00
N GLY A 305 10.30 7.65 -11.70
CA GLY A 305 11.63 7.71 -11.08
C GLY A 305 12.15 6.37 -10.55
N GLY A 306 11.39 5.29 -10.67
CA GLY A 306 11.70 3.97 -10.13
C GLY A 306 11.33 3.80 -8.65
N ASN A 307 11.16 2.55 -8.23
CA ASN A 307 10.81 2.20 -6.85
C ASN A 307 12.06 2.23 -5.95
N TRP A 308 12.42 3.43 -5.50
CA TRP A 308 13.54 3.66 -4.57
C TRP A 308 13.25 3.18 -3.14
N SER A 309 11.97 3.00 -2.79
CA SER A 309 11.57 2.70 -1.40
C SER A 309 12.12 1.36 -0.92
N GLU A 310 12.17 0.34 -1.78
CA GLU A 310 12.70 -0.99 -1.44
C GLU A 310 14.17 -0.96 -1.04
N GLY A 311 14.99 -0.21 -1.78
CA GLY A 311 16.41 -0.06 -1.45
C GLY A 311 16.65 0.72 -0.16
N LEU A 312 15.86 1.77 0.09
CA LEU A 312 15.93 2.54 1.32
C LEU A 312 15.44 1.71 2.52
N THR A 313 14.34 0.98 2.41
CA THR A 313 13.86 0.10 3.48
C THR A 313 14.84 -1.04 3.77
N THR A 314 15.44 -1.63 2.74
CA THR A 314 16.54 -2.61 2.91
C THR A 314 17.71 -2.00 3.68
N TYR A 315 18.08 -0.77 3.39
CA TYR A 315 19.16 -0.09 4.11
C TYR A 315 18.82 0.16 5.58
N VAL A 316 17.63 0.70 5.87
CA VAL A 316 17.26 1.12 7.23
C VAL A 316 16.73 -0.02 8.11
N ALA A 317 16.25 -1.09 7.50
CA ALA A 317 15.77 -2.27 8.21
C ALA A 317 16.84 -3.38 8.25
N ASP A 318 17.17 -3.96 7.10
CA ASP A 318 18.00 -5.16 7.05
C ASP A 318 19.46 -4.84 7.39
N TYR A 319 20.04 -3.84 6.71
CA TYR A 319 21.47 -3.50 6.90
C TYR A 319 21.74 -2.79 8.24
N LEU A 320 20.94 -1.79 8.60
CA LEU A 320 21.15 -0.98 9.79
C LEU A 320 21.13 -1.80 11.08
N TYR A 321 20.29 -2.84 11.15
CA TYR A 321 20.27 -3.72 12.33
C TYR A 321 21.58 -4.48 12.47
N ILE A 322 22.06 -5.03 11.36
CA ILE A 322 23.33 -5.77 11.34
C ILE A 322 24.51 -4.85 11.67
N GLU A 323 24.49 -3.62 11.15
CA GLU A 323 25.53 -2.61 11.44
C GLU A 323 25.57 -2.22 12.91
N ARG A 324 24.39 -2.13 13.55
CA ARG A 324 24.30 -1.83 15.00
C ARG A 324 24.74 -2.99 15.88
N GLU A 325 24.66 -4.23 15.40
CA GLU A 325 25.15 -5.38 16.12
C GLU A 325 26.70 -5.45 16.09
N SER A 326 27.30 -5.35 14.91
CA SER A 326 28.74 -5.34 14.77
C SER A 326 29.20 -4.84 13.40
N GLU A 327 30.31 -4.07 13.40
CA GLU A 327 30.97 -3.64 12.15
C GLU A 327 31.42 -4.85 11.30
N GLN A 328 31.86 -5.93 11.94
CA GLN A 328 32.25 -7.16 11.22
C GLN A 328 31.03 -7.76 10.49
N ALA A 329 29.91 -7.90 11.16
CA ALA A 329 28.68 -8.45 10.55
C ALA A 329 28.20 -7.53 9.40
N ALA A 330 28.25 -6.21 9.56
CA ALA A 330 27.95 -5.25 8.51
C ALA A 330 28.85 -5.43 7.28
N ARG A 331 30.17 -5.63 7.51
CA ARG A 331 31.13 -5.87 6.45
C ARG A 331 30.85 -7.18 5.70
N GLU A 332 30.47 -8.22 6.41
CA GLU A 332 30.10 -9.51 5.82
C GLU A 332 28.81 -9.41 5.00
N TYR A 333 27.82 -8.66 5.50
CA TYR A 333 26.59 -8.37 4.78
C TYR A 333 26.86 -7.61 3.46
N ARG A 334 27.68 -6.55 3.49
CA ARG A 334 28.09 -5.83 2.27
C ARG A 334 28.83 -6.74 1.29
N ARG A 335 29.73 -7.61 1.78
CA ARG A 335 30.42 -8.60 0.93
C ARG A 335 29.45 -9.60 0.30
N LYS A 336 28.40 -10.02 1.02
CA LYS A 336 27.34 -10.88 0.50
C LYS A 336 26.60 -10.21 -0.64
N ILE A 337 26.19 -8.94 -0.45
CA ILE A 337 25.54 -8.13 -1.50
C ILE A 337 26.42 -8.02 -2.74
N LEU A 338 27.70 -7.66 -2.57
CA LEU A 338 28.64 -7.54 -3.69
C LEU A 338 28.85 -8.87 -4.43
N ARG A 339 28.93 -9.99 -3.72
CA ARG A 339 29.00 -11.31 -4.34
C ARG A 339 27.75 -11.66 -5.13
N ASN A 340 26.57 -11.40 -4.56
CA ASN A 340 25.31 -11.62 -5.25
C ASN A 340 25.25 -10.79 -6.55
N TYR A 341 25.62 -9.52 -6.47
CA TYR A 341 25.68 -8.65 -7.65
C TYR A 341 26.64 -9.20 -8.70
N ALA A 342 27.88 -9.51 -8.32
CA ALA A 342 28.91 -10.02 -9.25
C ALA A 342 28.55 -11.38 -9.88
N THR A 343 27.72 -12.19 -9.18
CA THR A 343 27.32 -13.51 -9.66
C THR A 343 26.09 -13.46 -10.58
N LEU A 344 25.13 -12.58 -10.27
CA LEU A 344 23.82 -12.58 -10.92
C LEU A 344 23.66 -11.50 -11.97
N VAL A 345 24.41 -10.40 -11.84
CA VAL A 345 24.28 -9.24 -12.72
C VAL A 345 25.37 -9.21 -13.77
N THR A 346 24.97 -9.04 -15.01
CA THR A 346 25.85 -8.95 -16.19
C THR A 346 25.55 -7.66 -16.93
N PRO A 347 26.41 -7.18 -17.84
CA PRO A 347 26.12 -6.01 -18.66
C PRO A 347 24.80 -6.09 -19.45
N ALA A 348 24.31 -7.31 -19.72
CA ALA A 348 23.07 -7.53 -20.48
C ALA A 348 21.79 -7.41 -19.61
N ASN A 349 21.90 -7.62 -18.28
CA ASN A 349 20.76 -7.62 -17.38
C ASN A 349 20.86 -6.57 -16.26
N ASP A 350 21.92 -5.77 -16.23
CA ASP A 350 22.02 -4.62 -15.34
C ASP A 350 21.14 -3.47 -15.85
N PHE A 351 20.56 -2.75 -14.90
CA PHE A 351 19.77 -1.57 -15.19
C PHE A 351 19.91 -0.51 -14.09
N PRO A 352 19.69 0.78 -14.42
CA PRO A 352 19.74 1.84 -13.43
C PRO A 352 18.62 1.71 -12.41
N ILE A 353 18.87 2.09 -11.15
CA ILE A 353 17.90 2.05 -10.04
C ILE A 353 16.60 2.77 -10.42
N SER A 354 16.68 3.85 -11.19
CA SER A 354 15.51 4.60 -11.68
C SER A 354 14.57 3.80 -12.60
N ARG A 355 14.97 2.63 -13.06
CA ARG A 355 14.12 1.72 -13.84
C ARG A 355 13.54 0.57 -13.02
N PHE A 356 13.94 0.43 -11.76
CA PHE A 356 13.41 -0.61 -10.90
C PHE A 356 11.94 -0.32 -10.56
N GLN A 357 11.06 -1.27 -10.78
CA GLN A 357 9.64 -1.17 -10.44
C GLN A 357 9.25 -2.14 -9.34
N SER A 358 9.57 -3.41 -9.54
CA SER A 358 9.26 -4.47 -8.60
C SER A 358 10.20 -5.67 -8.78
N ARG A 359 10.15 -6.58 -7.80
CA ARG A 359 10.92 -7.80 -7.80
C ARG A 359 10.18 -8.89 -8.56
N PHE A 360 10.82 -9.47 -9.59
CA PHE A 360 10.29 -10.59 -10.38
C PHE A 360 11.20 -11.83 -10.33
N ASN A 361 12.47 -11.62 -10.03
CA ASN A 361 13.48 -12.69 -10.03
C ASN A 361 14.71 -12.24 -9.20
N PRO A 362 15.71 -13.11 -8.98
CA PRO A 362 16.91 -12.77 -8.23
C PRO A 362 17.69 -11.57 -8.76
N VAL A 363 17.74 -11.36 -10.09
CA VAL A 363 18.45 -10.22 -10.71
C VAL A 363 17.76 -8.91 -10.38
N THR A 364 16.43 -8.83 -10.53
CA THR A 364 15.66 -7.63 -10.17
C THR A 364 15.73 -7.34 -8.69
N LYS A 365 15.77 -8.38 -7.82
CA LYS A 365 16.01 -8.20 -6.38
C LYS A 365 17.37 -7.54 -6.13
N VAL A 366 18.43 -8.07 -6.71
CA VAL A 366 19.79 -7.54 -6.49
C VAL A 366 19.91 -6.10 -7.00
N ASN A 367 19.32 -5.76 -8.15
CA ASN A 367 19.34 -4.38 -8.65
C ASN A 367 18.46 -3.43 -7.80
N GLY A 368 17.24 -3.85 -7.44
CA GLY A 368 16.27 -2.98 -6.75
C GLY A 368 16.54 -2.82 -5.27
N TYR A 369 16.89 -3.89 -4.57
CA TYR A 369 17.09 -3.91 -3.13
C TYR A 369 18.57 -3.76 -2.76
N ASP A 370 19.42 -4.69 -3.20
CA ASP A 370 20.80 -4.78 -2.75
C ASP A 370 21.65 -3.61 -3.28
N LYS A 371 21.63 -3.34 -4.59
CA LYS A 371 22.34 -2.21 -5.22
C LYS A 371 21.85 -0.87 -4.67
N SER A 372 20.53 -0.69 -4.54
CA SER A 372 19.94 0.56 -4.03
C SER A 372 20.28 0.79 -2.56
N SER A 373 20.27 -0.25 -1.71
CA SER A 373 20.69 -0.14 -0.32
C SER A 373 22.16 0.25 -0.18
N MET A 374 23.03 -0.28 -1.08
CA MET A 374 24.44 0.10 -1.09
C MET A 374 24.66 1.55 -1.54
N VAL A 375 23.82 2.08 -2.43
CA VAL A 375 23.86 3.53 -2.77
C VAL A 375 23.50 4.37 -1.52
N CYS A 376 22.51 3.97 -0.73
CA CYS A 376 22.20 4.63 0.53
C CYS A 376 23.37 4.58 1.52
N ASN A 377 24.03 3.43 1.64
CA ASN A 377 25.21 3.26 2.49
C ASN A 377 26.37 4.17 2.04
N MET A 378 26.69 4.18 0.73
CA MET A 378 27.72 5.05 0.18
C MET A 378 27.40 6.52 0.42
N LEU A 379 26.15 6.94 0.23
CA LEU A 379 25.73 8.32 0.45
C LEU A 379 25.88 8.71 1.94
N SER A 380 25.46 7.84 2.86
CA SER A 380 25.59 8.05 4.30
C SER A 380 27.07 8.25 4.70
N HIS A 381 28.00 7.47 4.15
CA HIS A 381 29.42 7.62 4.41
C HIS A 381 30.01 8.89 3.77
N PHE A 382 29.51 9.29 2.59
CA PHE A 382 30.02 10.45 1.87
C PHE A 382 29.63 11.77 2.50
N ILE A 383 28.37 11.92 2.95
CA ILE A 383 27.87 13.18 3.53
C ILE A 383 27.91 13.20 5.07
N GLY A 384 28.17 12.05 5.69
CA GLY A 384 28.11 11.86 7.13
C GLY A 384 26.71 11.45 7.63
N GLU A 385 26.71 10.68 8.71
CA GLU A 385 25.50 10.07 9.26
C GLU A 385 24.45 11.11 9.70
N GLU A 386 24.90 12.16 10.39
CA GLU A 386 24.01 13.24 10.87
C GLU A 386 23.30 13.94 9.72
N ALA A 387 24.02 14.31 8.67
CA ALA A 387 23.46 14.92 7.47
C ALA A 387 22.52 13.97 6.72
N PHE A 388 22.86 12.68 6.66
CA PHE A 388 22.03 11.66 6.02
C PHE A 388 20.67 11.53 6.72
N TRP A 389 20.64 11.36 8.04
CA TRP A 389 19.38 11.23 8.79
C TRP A 389 18.61 12.56 8.85
N GLY A 390 19.31 13.70 8.92
CA GLY A 390 18.71 15.04 8.83
C GLY A 390 17.94 15.20 7.52
N ALA A 391 18.58 14.92 6.38
CA ALA A 391 17.95 14.98 5.07
C ALA A 391 16.73 14.05 4.94
N ARG A 392 16.75 12.86 5.54
CA ARG A 392 15.59 11.94 5.53
C ARG A 392 14.40 12.52 6.31
N ARG A 393 14.64 13.11 7.49
CA ARG A 393 13.59 13.81 8.25
C ARG A 393 12.98 14.97 7.45
N ASP A 394 13.82 15.78 6.80
CA ASP A 394 13.36 16.91 5.99
C ASP A 394 12.52 16.45 4.78
N ILE A 395 12.96 15.39 4.09
CA ILE A 395 12.20 14.78 2.98
C ILE A 395 10.85 14.29 3.50
N TYR A 396 10.83 13.56 4.60
CA TYR A 396 9.59 13.06 5.17
C TYR A 396 8.63 14.18 5.56
N GLN A 397 9.11 15.21 6.27
CA GLN A 397 8.29 16.36 6.66
C GLN A 397 7.70 17.11 5.46
N LYS A 398 8.48 17.24 4.38
CA LYS A 398 8.08 18.00 3.19
C LYS A 398 7.12 17.22 2.27
N TYR A 399 7.28 15.92 2.18
CA TYR A 399 6.63 15.10 1.15
C TYR A 399 5.69 14.01 1.69
N HIS A 400 5.41 13.96 3.01
CA HIS A 400 4.49 12.96 3.52
C HIS A 400 3.09 13.14 2.90
N PHE A 401 2.53 12.02 2.46
CA PHE A 401 1.29 11.91 1.69
C PHE A 401 1.32 12.70 0.36
N ARG A 402 2.50 12.73 -0.27
CA ARG A 402 2.70 13.31 -1.60
C ARG A 402 3.56 12.41 -2.48
#